data_1b21e5f94b7e64648cc511c23b77261b
#
_entry.id   1b21e5f94b7e64648cc511c23b77261b
#
_cell.length_a   1.000
_cell.length_b   1.000
_cell.length_c   1.000
_cell.angle_alpha   90.00
_cell.angle_beta   90.00
_cell.angle_gamma   90.00
#
_symmetry.space_group_name_H-M   'P 1'
#
loop_
_entity.id
_entity.type
_entity.pdbx_description
1 polymer ?
#
loop_
_entity_poly.entity_id
_entity_poly.type
_entity_poly.pdbx_seq_one_letter_code
_entity_poly.pdbx_strand_id
1 'polypeptide(L)'
;SWLMAGSWIRAQEKKVDGGLAAIEDKKIPKRSTPLTPPGSLSARNMAQHCTACQLCVSACPNQVLRPSADLRKLMQPEMSYERGYCRPECTKCSEVCPAGAIRPITKADKSSVQIGHAVWVKKNCIPLTDGVQCGNCARHCPTGAIQMVPSIPEDKDSPKIPVINVERCIGCGACENLCPARPFSAIYVEGHERHRII
;
A
#
# COMPACT_ATOMS: atom_id res chain seq x y z
N SER A 1 -9.66 55.09 27.50
CA SER A 1 -9.25 53.70 27.76
C SER A 1 -10.08 52.69 26.96
N TRP A 2 -10.01 52.71 25.62
CA TRP A 2 -10.80 51.83 24.74
C TRP A 2 -9.94 51.10 23.71
N LEU A 3 -8.67 50.79 24.00
CA LEU A 3 -7.74 50.24 23.01
C LEU A 3 -7.16 48.86 23.38
N MET A 4 -7.71 48.10 24.32
CA MET A 4 -7.14 46.80 24.72
C MET A 4 -8.04 45.59 24.48
N ALA A 5 -9.14 45.71 23.75
CA ALA A 5 -10.06 44.58 23.52
C ALA A 5 -9.87 43.88 22.14
N GLY A 6 -8.98 44.38 21.26
CA GLY A 6 -8.84 43.88 19.90
C GLY A 6 -7.84 42.76 19.69
N SER A 7 -7.05 42.41 20.71
CA SER A 7 -5.88 41.49 20.52
C SER A 7 -6.15 40.01 20.85
N TRP A 8 -7.27 39.68 21.46
CA TRP A 8 -7.54 38.34 21.96
C TRP A 8 -8.38 37.45 21.03
N ILE A 9 -8.96 38.01 19.97
CA ILE A 9 -9.83 37.23 19.05
C ILE A 9 -9.06 36.62 17.89
N ARG A 10 -7.78 36.98 17.66
CA ARG A 10 -6.99 36.44 16.54
C ARG A 10 -6.30 35.09 16.78
N ALA A 11 -6.39 34.51 17.95
CA ALA A 11 -5.62 33.32 18.29
C ALA A 11 -6.34 31.97 18.08
N GLN A 12 -7.55 31.95 17.55
CA GLN A 12 -8.34 30.69 17.44
C GLN A 12 -9.08 30.49 16.11
N GLU A 13 -8.71 31.15 15.06
CA GLU A 13 -9.15 30.67 13.74
C GLU A 13 -8.32 29.45 13.34
N LYS A 14 -8.72 28.25 13.81
CA LYS A 14 -8.38 27.02 13.11
C LYS A 14 -8.91 27.20 11.69
N LYS A 15 -8.01 27.27 10.71
CA LYS A 15 -8.40 27.21 9.32
C LYS A 15 -9.15 25.91 9.10
N VAL A 16 -10.47 25.98 9.08
CA VAL A 16 -11.33 24.88 8.67
C VAL A 16 -11.48 25.02 7.17
N ASP A 17 -10.81 24.16 6.45
CA ASP A 17 -10.87 24.13 5.00
C ASP A 17 -12.20 23.49 4.59
N GLY A 18 -13.14 24.30 4.09
CA GLY A 18 -14.41 23.84 3.54
C GLY A 18 -15.40 23.16 4.51
N GLY A 19 -15.30 23.40 5.82
CA GLY A 19 -16.22 22.81 6.82
C GLY A 19 -16.00 21.33 7.07
N LEU A 20 -14.90 20.79 6.61
CA LEU A 20 -14.48 19.41 6.86
C LEU A 20 -13.63 19.30 8.12
N ALA A 21 -13.50 18.07 8.65
CA ALA A 21 -12.62 17.80 9.79
C ALA A 21 -11.19 18.26 9.51
N ALA A 22 -10.46 18.70 10.54
CA ALA A 22 -9.07 19.12 10.43
C ALA A 22 -8.24 18.00 9.77
N ILE A 23 -7.51 18.34 8.70
CA ILE A 23 -6.59 17.41 8.03
C ILE A 23 -5.42 17.19 8.97
N GLU A 24 -5.32 15.99 9.52
CA GLU A 24 -4.14 15.60 10.28
C GLU A 24 -2.96 15.41 9.32
N ASP A 25 -1.76 15.81 9.76
CA ASP A 25 -0.49 15.64 8.99
C ASP A 25 -0.03 14.17 8.90
N LYS A 26 -0.97 13.25 8.73
CA LYS A 26 -0.70 11.84 8.48
C LYS A 26 -0.43 11.65 7.00
N LYS A 27 0.82 11.37 6.64
CA LYS A 27 1.22 11.12 5.24
C LYS A 27 1.71 9.69 5.09
N ILE A 28 1.29 9.03 4.01
CA ILE A 28 1.97 7.82 3.56
C ILE A 28 3.25 8.27 2.85
N PRO A 29 4.42 7.70 3.20
CA PRO A 29 5.64 7.96 2.47
C PRO A 29 5.46 7.65 0.98
N LYS A 30 5.98 8.54 0.12
CA LYS A 30 5.98 8.27 -1.32
C LYS A 30 6.84 7.05 -1.60
N ARG A 31 6.31 6.07 -2.33
CA ARG A 31 7.07 4.88 -2.74
C ARG A 31 8.32 5.31 -3.52
N SER A 32 9.47 4.80 -3.14
CA SER A 32 10.73 5.05 -3.83
C SER A 32 10.82 4.22 -5.13
N THR A 33 10.29 3.00 -5.08
CA THR A 33 10.24 2.08 -6.22
C THR A 33 8.79 1.81 -6.62
N PRO A 34 8.44 1.95 -7.91
CA PRO A 34 7.09 1.64 -8.39
C PRO A 34 6.80 0.16 -8.25
N LEU A 35 5.57 -0.17 -7.87
CA LEU A 35 5.08 -1.53 -7.86
C LEU A 35 4.68 -1.95 -9.27
N THR A 36 5.24 -3.06 -9.73
CA THR A 36 4.93 -3.65 -11.03
C THR A 36 4.27 -5.01 -10.88
N PRO A 37 3.43 -5.44 -11.86
CA PRO A 37 2.70 -6.69 -11.76
C PRO A 37 3.61 -7.91 -11.61
N PRO A 38 3.18 -8.97 -10.90
CA PRO A 38 3.88 -10.25 -10.89
C PRO A 38 4.08 -10.77 -12.32
N GLY A 39 5.28 -11.26 -12.63
CA GLY A 39 5.67 -11.65 -14.00
C GLY A 39 6.44 -10.58 -14.77
N SER A 40 6.46 -9.32 -14.33
CA SER A 40 7.23 -8.27 -14.98
C SER A 40 8.74 -8.31 -14.70
N LEU A 41 9.21 -9.17 -13.83
CA LEU A 41 10.59 -9.42 -13.41
C LEU A 41 11.25 -8.23 -12.68
N SER A 42 11.09 -7.02 -13.16
CA SER A 42 11.65 -5.79 -12.59
C SER A 42 10.91 -4.56 -13.08
N ALA A 43 11.03 -3.46 -12.35
CA ALA A 43 10.51 -2.16 -12.77
C ALA A 43 11.16 -1.71 -14.09
N ARG A 44 12.46 -1.97 -14.26
CA ARG A 44 13.20 -1.67 -15.49
C ARG A 44 12.69 -2.49 -16.68
N ASN A 45 12.49 -3.80 -16.52
CA ASN A 45 11.94 -4.66 -17.61
C ASN A 45 10.55 -4.17 -18.02
N MET A 46 9.71 -3.83 -17.05
CA MET A 46 8.38 -3.27 -17.33
C MET A 46 8.47 -1.98 -18.12
N ALA A 47 9.32 -1.04 -17.70
CA ALA A 47 9.50 0.24 -18.39
C ALA A 47 10.01 0.09 -19.83
N GLN A 48 10.86 -0.90 -20.10
CA GLN A 48 11.46 -1.11 -21.42
C GLN A 48 10.55 -1.83 -22.41
N HIS A 49 9.71 -2.76 -21.96
CA HIS A 49 8.92 -3.63 -22.84
C HIS A 49 7.44 -3.29 -22.88
N CYS A 50 6.93 -2.49 -21.93
CA CYS A 50 5.51 -2.17 -21.88
C CYS A 50 5.12 -1.14 -22.95
N THR A 51 4.19 -1.53 -23.83
CA THR A 51 3.62 -0.67 -24.88
C THR A 51 2.43 0.18 -24.42
N ALA A 52 2.12 0.18 -23.12
CA ALA A 52 0.99 0.91 -22.53
C ALA A 52 -0.40 0.61 -23.17
N CYS A 53 -0.60 -0.61 -23.65
CA CYS A 53 -1.83 -1.02 -24.36
C CYS A 53 -3.06 -1.17 -23.45
N GLN A 54 -2.93 -1.07 -22.14
CA GLN A 54 -3.99 -1.13 -21.10
C GLN A 54 -4.73 -2.47 -20.97
N LEU A 55 -4.39 -3.51 -21.72
CA LEU A 55 -5.07 -4.82 -21.63
C LEU A 55 -4.99 -5.44 -20.23
N CYS A 56 -3.84 -5.34 -19.55
CA CYS A 56 -3.68 -5.83 -18.18
C CYS A 56 -4.49 -5.02 -17.17
N VAL A 57 -4.70 -3.72 -17.41
CA VAL A 57 -5.54 -2.85 -16.57
C VAL A 57 -6.99 -3.27 -16.68
N SER A 58 -7.50 -3.42 -17.92
CA SER A 58 -8.90 -3.83 -18.15
C SER A 58 -9.17 -5.28 -17.70
N ALA A 59 -8.19 -6.17 -17.81
CA ALA A 59 -8.34 -7.56 -17.40
C ALA A 59 -8.22 -7.78 -15.87
N CYS A 60 -7.82 -6.75 -15.09
CA CYS A 60 -7.60 -6.88 -13.66
C CYS A 60 -8.93 -6.93 -12.88
N PRO A 61 -9.37 -8.10 -12.36
CA PRO A 61 -10.66 -8.23 -11.68
C PRO A 61 -10.69 -7.51 -10.33
N ASN A 62 -9.52 -7.26 -9.75
CA ASN A 62 -9.37 -6.61 -8.44
C ASN A 62 -9.09 -5.11 -8.55
N GLN A 63 -9.08 -4.54 -9.75
CA GLN A 63 -8.83 -3.11 -10.02
C GLN A 63 -7.55 -2.54 -9.39
N VAL A 64 -6.53 -3.39 -9.30
CA VAL A 64 -5.24 -3.04 -8.70
C VAL A 64 -4.34 -2.30 -9.69
N LEU A 65 -4.49 -2.58 -10.99
CA LEU A 65 -3.69 -1.95 -12.03
C LEU A 65 -4.35 -0.66 -12.50
N ARG A 66 -3.55 0.41 -12.60
CA ARG A 66 -3.96 1.72 -13.10
C ARG A 66 -2.93 2.25 -14.08
N PRO A 67 -3.35 3.07 -15.06
CA PRO A 67 -2.40 3.79 -15.90
C PRO A 67 -1.63 4.80 -15.06
N SER A 68 -0.31 4.84 -15.24
CA SER A 68 0.55 5.82 -14.58
C SER A 68 0.35 7.21 -15.15
N ALA A 69 0.34 8.22 -14.28
CA ALA A 69 0.35 9.63 -14.65
C ALA A 69 1.77 10.23 -14.69
N ASP A 70 2.81 9.48 -14.35
CA ASP A 70 4.20 9.92 -14.46
C ASP A 70 4.58 10.04 -15.93
N LEU A 71 4.99 11.23 -16.38
CA LEU A 71 5.33 11.49 -17.79
C LEU A 71 6.44 10.58 -18.34
N ARG A 72 7.34 10.08 -17.48
CA ARG A 72 8.41 9.16 -17.90
C ARG A 72 7.95 7.74 -18.21
N LYS A 73 6.78 7.37 -17.73
CA LYS A 73 6.15 6.05 -17.91
C LYS A 73 4.64 6.20 -18.11
N LEU A 74 4.25 7.27 -18.80
CA LEU A 74 2.85 7.63 -19.01
C LEU A 74 2.06 6.45 -19.56
N MET A 75 0.89 6.21 -18.96
CA MET A 75 -0.01 5.13 -19.31
C MET A 75 0.52 3.71 -19.09
N GLN A 76 1.76 3.50 -18.67
CA GLN A 76 2.21 2.17 -18.26
C GLN A 76 1.48 1.74 -16.98
N PRO A 77 1.13 0.46 -16.80
CA PRO A 77 0.39 0.02 -15.63
C PRO A 77 1.26 0.11 -14.36
N GLU A 78 0.71 0.69 -13.34
CA GLU A 78 1.26 0.69 -11.98
C GLU A 78 0.24 0.08 -11.00
N MET A 79 0.72 -0.49 -9.92
CA MET A 79 -0.14 -1.09 -8.90
C MET A 79 -0.54 -0.07 -7.84
N SER A 80 -1.84 0.01 -7.58
CA SER A 80 -2.44 0.81 -6.50
C SER A 80 -3.40 -0.06 -5.70
N TYR A 81 -3.28 -0.01 -4.38
CA TYR A 81 -4.11 -0.82 -3.48
C TYR A 81 -5.30 -0.05 -2.87
N GLU A 82 -5.66 1.08 -3.45
CA GLU A 82 -6.80 1.86 -2.95
C GLU A 82 -8.15 1.17 -3.17
N ARG A 83 -8.33 0.49 -4.31
CA ARG A 83 -9.60 -0.16 -4.67
C ARG A 83 -9.64 -1.66 -4.39
N GLY A 84 -8.49 -2.28 -4.25
CA GLY A 84 -8.36 -3.72 -4.06
C GLY A 84 -6.93 -4.13 -3.83
N TYR A 85 -6.70 -5.43 -3.75
CA TYR A 85 -5.37 -6.02 -3.59
C TYR A 85 -5.14 -7.16 -4.56
N CYS A 86 -3.88 -7.49 -4.84
CA CYS A 86 -3.52 -8.52 -5.79
C CYS A 86 -3.67 -9.91 -5.16
N ARG A 87 -4.66 -10.68 -5.58
CA ARG A 87 -4.90 -12.04 -5.05
C ARG A 87 -3.82 -13.00 -5.53
N PRO A 88 -3.28 -13.88 -4.66
CA PRO A 88 -2.23 -14.83 -5.01
C PRO A 88 -2.60 -15.76 -6.18
N GLU A 89 -3.84 -16.18 -6.26
CA GLU A 89 -4.35 -17.11 -7.27
C GLU A 89 -4.67 -16.48 -8.63
N CYS A 90 -4.59 -15.15 -8.77
CA CYS A 90 -4.98 -14.45 -9.99
C CYS A 90 -3.78 -14.19 -10.92
N THR A 91 -3.81 -14.66 -12.16
CA THR A 91 -2.75 -14.53 -13.18
C THR A 91 -3.18 -13.71 -14.39
N LYS A 92 -4.37 -13.10 -14.38
CA LYS A 92 -5.01 -12.46 -15.53
C LYS A 92 -4.15 -11.44 -16.28
N CYS A 93 -3.41 -10.59 -15.57
CA CYS A 93 -2.56 -9.59 -16.21
C CYS A 93 -1.42 -10.20 -17.03
N SER A 94 -0.90 -11.37 -16.63
CA SER A 94 0.16 -12.08 -17.36
C SER A 94 -0.36 -12.84 -18.57
N GLU A 95 -1.63 -13.26 -18.56
CA GLU A 95 -2.27 -14.00 -19.66
C GLU A 95 -2.54 -13.09 -20.88
N VAL A 96 -2.76 -11.79 -20.66
CA VAL A 96 -3.21 -10.85 -21.71
C VAL A 96 -2.12 -9.92 -22.21
N CYS A 97 -0.89 -10.01 -21.73
CA CYS A 97 0.19 -9.10 -22.11
C CYS A 97 0.80 -9.46 -23.47
N PRO A 98 0.53 -8.74 -24.58
CA PRO A 98 1.04 -9.09 -25.90
C PRO A 98 2.53 -8.74 -26.08
N ALA A 99 3.01 -7.76 -25.31
CA ALA A 99 4.39 -7.27 -25.41
C ALA A 99 5.39 -8.10 -24.58
N GLY A 100 4.92 -9.10 -23.81
CA GLY A 100 5.79 -9.88 -22.91
C GLY A 100 6.39 -9.09 -21.75
N ALA A 101 5.97 -7.85 -21.54
CA ALA A 101 6.38 -7.02 -20.40
C ALA A 101 5.97 -7.64 -19.06
N ILE A 102 4.84 -8.37 -19.06
CA ILE A 102 4.40 -9.26 -18.00
C ILE A 102 4.42 -10.66 -18.56
N ARG A 103 5.37 -11.48 -18.13
CA ARG A 103 5.51 -12.86 -18.60
C ARG A 103 4.40 -13.73 -18.00
N PRO A 104 3.90 -14.72 -18.75
CA PRO A 104 2.98 -15.72 -18.21
C PRO A 104 3.59 -16.40 -16.98
N ILE A 105 2.83 -16.45 -15.89
CA ILE A 105 3.22 -17.13 -14.65
C ILE A 105 2.11 -18.07 -14.21
N THR A 106 2.47 -19.17 -13.56
CA THR A 106 1.50 -20.06 -12.94
C THR A 106 1.02 -19.49 -11.60
N LYS A 107 -0.08 -20.02 -11.07
CA LYS A 107 -0.55 -19.67 -9.73
C LYS A 107 0.47 -20.04 -8.64
N ALA A 108 1.17 -21.17 -8.83
CA ALA A 108 2.20 -21.62 -7.91
C ALA A 108 3.40 -20.64 -7.91
N ASP A 109 3.91 -20.29 -9.09
CA ASP A 109 5.01 -19.32 -9.20
C ASP A 109 4.64 -17.96 -8.61
N LYS A 110 3.41 -17.50 -8.85
CA LYS A 110 2.95 -16.22 -8.35
C LYS A 110 2.98 -16.13 -6.83
N SER A 111 2.64 -17.20 -6.12
CA SER A 111 2.70 -17.23 -4.65
C SER A 111 4.12 -17.16 -4.10
N SER A 112 5.13 -17.43 -4.93
CA SER A 112 6.55 -17.34 -4.58
C SER A 112 7.20 -16.04 -5.07
N VAL A 113 6.54 -15.28 -5.96
CA VAL A 113 7.10 -14.02 -6.50
C VAL A 113 6.86 -12.87 -5.54
N GLN A 114 7.93 -12.33 -5.01
CA GLN A 114 7.93 -11.14 -4.19
C GLN A 114 8.12 -9.90 -5.05
N ILE A 115 7.05 -9.10 -5.23
CA ILE A 115 7.08 -7.84 -6.00
C ILE A 115 7.46 -6.63 -5.15
N GLY A 116 7.35 -6.75 -3.85
CA GLY A 116 7.62 -5.72 -2.86
C GLY A 116 7.42 -6.26 -1.45
N HIS A 117 7.51 -5.39 -0.47
CA HIS A 117 7.28 -5.75 0.93
C HIS A 117 6.44 -4.70 1.65
N ALA A 118 5.72 -5.12 2.66
CA ALA A 118 4.95 -4.23 3.51
C ALA A 118 5.86 -3.42 4.44
N VAL A 119 5.56 -2.14 4.60
CA VAL A 119 6.22 -1.21 5.51
C VAL A 119 5.19 -0.66 6.49
N TRP A 120 5.51 -0.69 7.77
CA TRP A 120 4.62 -0.22 8.83
C TRP A 120 4.88 1.22 9.21
N VAL A 121 3.83 2.04 9.18
CA VAL A 121 3.82 3.45 9.59
C VAL A 121 3.21 3.55 10.99
N LYS A 122 4.05 3.56 12.01
CA LYS A 122 3.64 3.57 13.44
C LYS A 122 2.63 4.66 13.74
N LYS A 123 2.87 5.88 13.25
CA LYS A 123 2.04 7.08 13.52
C LYS A 123 0.59 6.97 13.06
N ASN A 124 0.30 6.05 12.15
CA ASN A 124 -1.05 5.86 11.61
C ASN A 124 -1.74 4.62 12.23
N CYS A 125 -1.05 3.85 13.05
CA CYS A 125 -1.53 2.54 13.51
C CYS A 125 -2.51 2.68 14.68
N ILE A 126 -3.76 2.26 14.50
CA ILE A 126 -4.86 2.36 15.48
C ILE A 126 -4.48 1.87 16.89
N PRO A 127 -3.84 0.71 17.09
CA PRO A 127 -3.37 0.31 18.41
C PRO A 127 -2.49 1.34 19.13
N LEU A 128 -1.70 2.12 18.37
CA LEU A 128 -0.81 3.12 18.93
C LEU A 128 -1.44 4.53 19.01
N THR A 129 -2.39 4.84 18.12
CA THR A 129 -3.05 6.16 18.12
C THR A 129 -4.25 6.20 19.05
N ASP A 130 -5.06 5.16 19.05
CA ASP A 130 -6.37 5.11 19.69
C ASP A 130 -6.41 4.11 20.86
N GLY A 131 -5.34 3.34 21.08
CA GLY A 131 -5.26 2.34 22.16
C GLY A 131 -6.20 1.13 21.96
N VAL A 132 -6.77 0.96 20.78
CA VAL A 132 -7.79 -0.07 20.49
C VAL A 132 -7.16 -1.27 19.80
N GLN A 133 -7.57 -2.48 20.18
CA GLN A 133 -7.12 -3.71 19.52
C GLN A 133 -7.50 -3.70 18.03
N CYS A 134 -6.51 -4.02 17.19
CA CYS A 134 -6.68 -4.20 15.76
C CYS A 134 -6.09 -5.58 15.36
N GLY A 135 -5.61 -5.77 14.18
CA GLY A 135 -5.02 -7.04 13.70
C GLY A 135 -5.51 -7.36 12.30
N ASN A 136 -6.16 -6.40 11.66
CA ASN A 136 -6.75 -6.60 10.34
C ASN A 136 -5.70 -6.96 9.28
N CYS A 137 -4.54 -6.33 9.33
CA CYS A 137 -3.42 -6.60 8.43
C CYS A 137 -2.90 -8.05 8.54
N ALA A 138 -2.81 -8.60 9.76
CA ALA A 138 -2.36 -9.98 9.96
C ALA A 138 -3.42 -11.01 9.52
N ARG A 139 -4.71 -10.76 9.83
CA ARG A 139 -5.81 -11.66 9.45
C ARG A 139 -5.95 -11.84 7.94
N HIS A 140 -5.64 -10.81 7.16
CA HIS A 140 -5.78 -10.83 5.71
C HIS A 140 -4.48 -11.06 4.96
N CYS A 141 -3.38 -11.36 5.67
CA CYS A 141 -2.11 -11.68 5.03
C CYS A 141 -2.11 -13.12 4.49
N PRO A 142 -2.09 -13.33 3.16
CA PRO A 142 -2.20 -14.66 2.58
C PRO A 142 -0.98 -15.55 2.85
N THR A 143 0.17 -14.94 3.12
CA THR A 143 1.43 -15.67 3.40
C THR A 143 1.76 -15.76 4.88
N GLY A 144 0.91 -15.20 5.76
CA GLY A 144 1.20 -15.13 7.19
C GLY A 144 2.47 -14.33 7.53
N ALA A 145 2.85 -13.39 6.66
CA ALA A 145 4.04 -12.56 6.86
C ALA A 145 3.89 -11.54 7.99
N ILE A 146 2.69 -11.29 8.46
CA ILE A 146 2.41 -10.31 9.53
C ILE A 146 1.94 -11.04 10.77
N GLN A 147 2.65 -10.84 11.87
CA GLN A 147 2.30 -11.37 13.19
C GLN A 147 1.95 -10.22 14.13
N MET A 148 1.02 -10.45 15.05
CA MET A 148 0.62 -9.47 16.07
C MET A 148 1.32 -9.78 17.38
N VAL A 149 2.07 -8.80 17.89
CA VAL A 149 2.76 -8.89 19.18
C VAL A 149 2.27 -7.80 20.13
N PRO A 150 2.30 -7.99 21.45
CA PRO A 150 1.98 -6.94 22.41
C PRO A 150 2.85 -5.70 22.18
N SER A 151 2.29 -4.51 22.30
CA SER A 151 3.04 -3.24 22.17
C SER A 151 4.00 -3.03 23.35
N ILE A 152 3.65 -3.56 24.53
CA ILE A 152 4.47 -3.59 25.73
C ILE A 152 4.79 -5.05 26.01
N PRO A 153 6.06 -5.48 25.96
CA PRO A 153 6.44 -6.89 26.12
C PRO A 153 6.04 -7.53 27.45
N GLU A 154 6.05 -6.74 28.53
CA GLU A 154 5.68 -7.21 29.89
C GLU A 154 4.16 -7.30 30.09
N ASP A 155 3.37 -6.58 29.28
CA ASP A 155 1.91 -6.54 29.36
C ASP A 155 1.26 -7.26 28.17
N LYS A 156 0.79 -8.50 28.42
CA LYS A 156 0.13 -9.33 27.39
C LYS A 156 -1.23 -8.76 26.93
N ASP A 157 -1.85 -7.91 27.74
CA ASP A 157 -3.14 -7.29 27.47
C ASP A 157 -2.99 -5.97 26.71
N SER A 158 -1.76 -5.47 26.56
CA SER A 158 -1.48 -4.28 25.78
C SER A 158 -1.94 -4.41 24.33
N PRO A 159 -2.35 -3.31 23.65
CA PRO A 159 -2.75 -3.34 22.25
C PRO A 159 -1.68 -3.96 21.37
N LYS A 160 -2.08 -4.93 20.52
CA LYS A 160 -1.14 -5.66 19.68
C LYS A 160 -0.76 -4.85 18.44
N ILE A 161 0.53 -4.88 18.12
CA ILE A 161 1.12 -4.20 16.96
C ILE A 161 1.63 -5.22 15.93
N PRO A 162 1.66 -4.87 14.63
CA PRO A 162 2.14 -5.77 13.59
C PRO A 162 3.67 -5.83 13.56
N VAL A 163 4.21 -7.03 13.49
CA VAL A 163 5.59 -7.32 13.10
C VAL A 163 5.58 -8.00 11.75
N ILE A 164 6.36 -7.48 10.80
CA ILE A 164 6.36 -7.92 9.42
C ILE A 164 7.61 -8.73 9.13
N ASN A 165 7.42 -9.98 8.71
CA ASN A 165 8.47 -10.79 8.12
C ASN A 165 8.58 -10.46 6.63
N VAL A 166 9.60 -9.67 6.28
CA VAL A 166 9.81 -9.19 4.91
C VAL A 166 10.11 -10.34 3.94
N GLU A 167 10.77 -11.39 4.38
CA GLU A 167 11.13 -12.54 3.53
C GLU A 167 9.91 -13.36 3.09
N ARG A 168 8.85 -13.35 3.89
CA ARG A 168 7.58 -14.06 3.56
C ARG A 168 6.56 -13.18 2.85
N CYS A 169 6.81 -11.87 2.78
CA CYS A 169 5.86 -10.92 2.21
C CYS A 169 5.96 -10.87 0.69
N ILE A 170 4.93 -11.25 -0.02
CA ILE A 170 4.87 -11.19 -1.51
C ILE A 170 4.52 -9.81 -2.07
N GLY A 171 4.17 -8.84 -1.22
CA GLY A 171 3.80 -7.50 -1.67
C GLY A 171 2.39 -7.38 -2.28
N CYS A 172 1.46 -8.25 -1.93
CA CYS A 172 0.11 -8.32 -2.53
C CYS A 172 -0.81 -7.12 -2.22
N GLY A 173 -0.50 -6.33 -1.18
CA GLY A 173 -1.25 -5.13 -0.79
C GLY A 173 -2.54 -5.36 0.01
N ALA A 174 -2.84 -6.59 0.43
CA ALA A 174 -4.02 -6.86 1.24
C ALA A 174 -4.01 -6.08 2.57
N CYS A 175 -2.85 -6.02 3.22
CA CYS A 175 -2.66 -5.26 4.45
C CYS A 175 -2.83 -3.74 4.28
N GLU A 176 -2.45 -3.20 3.13
CA GLU A 176 -2.61 -1.78 2.79
C GLU A 176 -4.08 -1.46 2.47
N ASN A 177 -4.71 -2.25 1.59
CA ASN A 177 -6.09 -2.04 1.16
C ASN A 177 -7.09 -2.18 2.31
N LEU A 178 -6.94 -3.21 3.13
CA LEU A 178 -7.88 -3.56 4.21
C LEU A 178 -7.55 -2.90 5.54
N CYS A 179 -6.53 -2.04 5.61
CA CYS A 179 -6.22 -1.27 6.81
C CYS A 179 -7.36 -0.30 7.12
N PRO A 180 -7.93 -0.31 8.35
CA PRO A 180 -9.01 0.59 8.72
C PRO A 180 -8.55 2.00 9.09
N ALA A 181 -7.25 2.24 9.27
CA ALA A 181 -6.71 3.55 9.61
C ALA A 181 -7.04 4.60 8.54
N ARG A 182 -7.46 5.79 8.98
CA ARG A 182 -7.80 6.92 8.10
C ARG A 182 -7.10 8.19 8.59
N PRO A 183 -6.81 9.17 7.72
CA PRO A 183 -7.09 9.19 6.28
C PRO A 183 -6.19 8.24 5.47
N PHE A 184 -5.07 7.80 6.03
CA PHE A 184 -4.11 6.93 5.36
C PHE A 184 -3.90 5.62 6.09
N SER A 185 -3.62 4.58 5.33
CA SER A 185 -3.26 3.26 5.84
C SER A 185 -2.04 3.30 6.75
N ALA A 186 -2.05 2.49 7.81
CA ALA A 186 -0.88 2.32 8.67
C ALA A 186 0.18 1.36 8.09
N ILE A 187 -0.12 0.73 6.97
CA ILE A 187 0.80 -0.15 6.24
C ILE A 187 0.69 0.21 4.76
N TYR A 188 1.84 0.33 4.11
CA TYR A 188 1.91 0.44 2.65
C TYR A 188 2.93 -0.57 2.11
N VAL A 189 2.84 -0.86 0.81
CA VAL A 189 3.78 -1.77 0.15
C VAL A 189 4.82 -0.96 -0.62
N GLU A 190 6.09 -1.18 -0.32
CA GLU A 190 7.23 -0.65 -1.09
C GLU A 190 7.61 -1.66 -2.17
N GLY A 191 7.83 -1.19 -3.40
CA GLY A 191 8.20 -2.03 -4.53
C GLY A 191 9.65 -2.50 -4.48
N HIS A 192 9.94 -3.63 -5.11
CA HIS A 192 11.30 -4.05 -5.39
C HIS A 192 11.67 -3.71 -6.84
N GLU A 193 12.87 -3.17 -7.05
CA GLU A 193 13.39 -2.91 -8.40
C GLU A 193 13.46 -4.21 -9.22
N ARG A 194 13.88 -5.30 -8.60
CA ARG A 194 13.83 -6.65 -9.17
C ARG A 194 12.96 -7.53 -8.29
N HIS A 195 12.05 -8.26 -8.91
CA HIS A 195 11.25 -9.25 -8.21
C HIS A 195 12.14 -10.37 -7.68
N ARG A 196 11.80 -10.89 -6.50
CA ARG A 196 12.51 -12.00 -5.86
C ARG A 196 11.63 -13.24 -5.91
N ILE A 197 12.24 -14.40 -5.85
CA ILE A 197 11.56 -15.69 -5.62
C ILE A 197 11.88 -16.09 -4.18
N ILE A 198 10.85 -16.38 -3.39
CA ILE A 198 10.93 -16.77 -1.99
C ILE A 198 10.42 -18.17 -1.78
#